data_963a00adaacad46141ec4ee693f4cb6c
#
_entry.id   963a00adaacad46141ec4ee693f4cb6c
#
_cell.length_a   1.000
_cell.length_b   1.000
_cell.length_c   1.000
_cell.angle_alpha   90.00
_cell.angle_beta   90.00
_cell.angle_gamma   90.00
#
_symmetry.space_group_name_H-M   'P 1'
#
loop_
_entity.id
_entity.type
_entity.pdbx_description
1 polymer ?
#
loop_
_entity_poly.entity_id
_entity_poly.type
_entity_poly.pdbx_seq_one_letter_code
_entity_poly.pdbx_strand_id
1 'polypeptide(L)' 'MKKLLTRNQAAEYLKSLGLRSSRMTLARQAMTGEGAKYVLIGRTSYYTQEWLDEWLESQMKPQTHSKGA' A
#
# COMPACT_ATOMS: atom_id res chain seq x y z
N MET A 1 17.41 11.43 -1.53
CA MET A 1 17.02 10.62 -0.37
C MET A 1 15.52 10.40 -0.40
N LYS A 2 15.09 9.17 -0.15
CA LYS A 2 13.68 8.85 -0.20
C LYS A 2 12.99 9.29 1.07
N LYS A 3 11.80 9.84 0.91
CA LYS A 3 11.01 10.26 2.04
C LYS A 3 10.30 9.04 2.63
N LEU A 4 10.37 8.92 3.95
CA LEU A 4 9.68 7.83 4.64
C LEU A 4 8.29 8.29 5.07
N LEU A 5 7.33 7.40 4.90
CA LEU A 5 5.94 7.65 5.25
C LEU A 5 5.54 6.69 6.36
N THR A 6 4.88 7.21 7.37
CA THR A 6 4.28 6.34 8.39
C THR A 6 3.10 5.62 7.78
N ARG A 7 2.54 4.62 8.50
CA ARG A 7 1.35 3.92 8.02
C ARG A 7 0.19 4.87 7.79
N ASN A 8 0.01 5.84 8.68
CA ASN A 8 -1.04 6.84 8.47
C ASN A 8 -0.81 7.63 7.20
N GLN A 9 0.42 8.08 6.99
CA GLN A 9 0.75 8.85 5.81
C GLN A 9 0.63 8.02 4.54
N ALA A 10 1.06 6.75 4.61
CA ALA A 10 0.93 5.84 3.48
C ALA A 10 -0.54 5.63 3.13
N ALA A 11 -1.40 5.46 4.14
CA ALA A 11 -2.82 5.30 3.90
C ALA A 11 -3.40 6.55 3.26
N GLU A 12 -3.00 7.72 3.72
CA GLU A 12 -3.47 8.97 3.13
C GLU A 12 -3.03 9.10 1.68
N TYR A 13 -1.80 8.70 1.40
CA TYR A 13 -1.31 8.73 0.02
C TYR A 13 -2.16 7.85 -0.87
N LEU A 14 -2.44 6.62 -0.43
CA LEU A 14 -3.25 5.69 -1.23
C LEU A 14 -4.68 6.22 -1.40
N LYS A 15 -5.23 6.84 -0.36
CA LYS A 15 -6.55 7.44 -0.48
C LYS A 15 -6.55 8.56 -1.51
N SER A 16 -5.48 9.33 -1.59
CA SER A 16 -5.40 10.42 -2.55
C SER A 16 -5.40 9.91 -3.98
N LEU A 17 -5.04 8.65 -4.17
CA LEU A 17 -5.08 8.00 -5.48
C LEU A 17 -6.42 7.33 -5.75
N GLY A 18 -7.38 7.46 -4.84
CA GLY A 18 -8.70 6.89 -5.02
C GLY A 18 -8.90 5.53 -4.40
N LEU A 19 -7.94 5.05 -3.65
CA LEU A 19 -7.99 3.72 -3.07
C LEU A 19 -8.57 3.78 -1.67
N ARG A 20 -9.35 2.79 -1.31
CA ARG A 20 -9.78 2.64 0.07
C ARG A 20 -8.64 2.05 0.87
N SER A 21 -8.15 2.83 1.81
CA SER A 21 -7.02 2.37 2.61
C SER A 21 -7.08 3.02 3.98
N SER A 22 -6.53 2.33 4.96
CA SER A 22 -6.41 2.87 6.30
C SER A 22 -5.18 2.28 6.94
N ARG A 23 -4.78 2.86 8.06
CA ARG A 23 -3.65 2.33 8.81
C ARG A 23 -3.87 0.87 9.17
N MET A 24 -5.10 0.53 9.55
CA MET A 24 -5.42 -0.84 9.93
C MET A 24 -5.32 -1.80 8.75
N THR A 25 -5.74 -1.36 7.57
CA THR A 25 -5.63 -2.16 6.37
C THR A 25 -4.16 -2.45 6.06
N LEU A 26 -3.32 -1.43 6.13
CA LEU A 26 -1.90 -1.60 5.88
C LEU A 26 -1.26 -2.52 6.91
N ALA A 27 -1.65 -2.38 8.17
CA ALA A 27 -1.10 -3.23 9.22
C ALA A 27 -1.48 -4.69 8.98
N ARG A 28 -2.72 -4.95 8.60
CA ARG A 28 -3.18 -6.30 8.32
C ARG A 28 -2.44 -6.89 7.14
N GLN A 29 -2.27 -6.12 6.09
CA GLN A 29 -1.54 -6.57 4.90
C GLN A 29 -0.09 -6.86 5.22
N ALA A 30 0.52 -6.07 6.09
CA ALA A 30 1.90 -6.31 6.49
C ALA A 30 2.04 -7.65 7.22
N MET A 31 1.04 -7.98 8.04
CA MET A 31 1.06 -9.24 8.77
C MET A 31 0.90 -10.46 7.86
N THR A 32 0.15 -10.32 6.79
CA THR A 32 -0.09 -11.42 5.87
C THR A 32 0.92 -11.45 4.71
N GLY A 33 1.75 -10.42 4.61
CA GLY A 33 2.72 -10.33 3.52
C GLY A 33 2.13 -9.93 2.19
N GLU A 34 0.92 -9.40 2.18
CA GLU A 34 0.22 -9.07 0.94
C GLU A 34 0.29 -7.58 0.57
N GLY A 35 0.92 -6.79 1.40
CA GLY A 35 0.95 -5.35 1.17
C GLY A 35 2.24 -4.87 0.55
N ALA A 36 2.39 -3.55 0.52
CA ALA A 36 3.60 -2.92 0.01
C ALA A 36 4.79 -3.20 0.92
N LYS A 37 5.97 -3.04 0.37
CA LYS A 37 7.19 -3.17 1.16
C LYS A 37 7.24 -2.07 2.22
N TYR A 38 7.84 -2.39 3.32
CA TYR A 38 8.04 -1.43 4.40
C TYR A 38 9.27 -1.80 5.19
N VAL A 39 9.76 -0.85 6.00
CA VAL A 39 10.89 -1.09 6.89
C VAL A 39 10.49 -0.73 8.29
N LEU A 40 11.11 -1.38 9.26
CA LEU A 40 10.94 -1.04 10.66
C LEU A 40 12.16 -0.27 11.12
N ILE A 41 11.92 0.91 11.66
CA ILE A 41 12.98 1.69 12.27
C ILE A 41 12.50 1.98 13.69
N GLY A 42 13.24 1.45 14.65
CA GLY A 42 12.73 1.41 16.00
C GLY A 42 11.53 0.50 16.04
N ARG A 43 10.39 1.02 16.42
CA ARG A 43 9.15 0.25 16.46
C ARG A 43 8.13 0.76 15.48
N THR A 44 8.57 1.61 14.56
CA THR A 44 7.65 2.26 13.63
C THR A 44 7.88 1.71 12.23
N SER A 45 6.79 1.39 11.55
CA SER A 45 6.84 0.94 10.16
C SER A 45 6.83 2.15 9.25
N TYR A 46 7.70 2.12 8.25
CA TYR A 46 7.78 3.20 7.28
C TYR A 46 7.69 2.64 5.87
N TYR A 47 7.06 3.41 5.01
CA TYR A 47 6.89 3.09 3.60
C TYR A 47 7.55 4.17 2.76
N THR A 48 7.81 3.89 1.50
CA THR A 48 8.18 4.92 0.54
C THR A 48 7.08 5.00 -0.51
N GLN A 49 7.00 6.16 -1.13
CA GLN A 49 6.02 6.34 -2.19
C GLN A 49 6.26 5.35 -3.32
N GLU A 50 7.53 5.09 -3.62
CA GLU A 50 7.86 4.13 -4.67
C GLU A 50 7.34 2.73 -4.36
N TRP A 51 7.50 2.29 -3.12
CA TRP A 51 7.02 0.96 -2.73
C TRP A 51 5.51 0.87 -2.81
N LEU A 52 4.83 1.95 -2.43
CA LEU A 52 3.37 1.97 -2.52
C LEU A 52 2.93 1.94 -3.98
N ASP A 53 3.63 2.69 -4.83
CA ASP A 53 3.32 2.71 -6.26
C ASP A 53 3.54 1.34 -6.90
N GLU A 54 4.65 0.70 -6.57
CA GLU A 54 4.95 -0.64 -7.09
C GLU A 54 3.88 -1.63 -6.67
N TRP A 55 3.52 -1.59 -5.40
CA TRP A 55 2.51 -2.50 -4.90
C TRP A 55 1.18 -2.26 -5.59
N LEU A 56 0.80 -1.00 -5.73
CA LEU A 56 -0.46 -0.65 -6.38
C LEU A 56 -0.50 -1.17 -7.81
N GLU A 57 0.58 -0.97 -8.55
CA GLU A 57 0.65 -1.45 -9.91
C GLU A 57 0.50 -2.96 -9.98
N SER A 58 1.11 -3.66 -9.04
CA SER A 58 1.02 -5.11 -9.02
C SER A 58 -0.40 -5.60 -8.73
N GLN A 59 -1.22 -4.76 -8.12
CA GLN A 59 -2.60 -5.10 -7.81
C GLN A 59 -3.58 -4.69 -8.92
N MET A 60 -3.12 -3.87 -9.85
CA MET A 60 -3.99 -3.34 -10.89
C MET A 60 -4.06 -4.33 -12.05
N LYS A 61 -5.04 -5.20 -12.01
CA LYS A 61 -5.29 -6.18 -13.05
C LYS A 61 -6.65 -5.90 -13.66
N PRO A 62 -6.69 -5.29 -14.82
CA PRO A 62 -7.98 -4.95 -15.44
C PRO A 62 -8.81 -6.20 -15.65
N GLN A 63 -10.08 -6.10 -15.34
CA GLN A 63 -11.04 -7.16 -15.60
C GLN A 63 -11.67 -6.90 -16.95
N THR A 64 -11.28 -7.68 -17.95
CA THR A 64 -11.71 -7.41 -19.31
C THR A 64 -12.87 -8.29 -19.77
N HIS A 65 -13.22 -9.31 -19.00
CA HIS A 65 -14.38 -10.12 -19.35
C HIS A 65 -15.46 -9.82 -18.38
N SER A 66 -16.50 -9.99 -18.81
CA SER A 66 -17.57 -9.72 -17.94
C SER A 66 -18.10 -10.93 -17.31
N LYS A 67 -17.89 -11.39 -17.61
CA LYS A 67 -18.32 -12.14 -17.21
C LYS A 67 -18.37 -13.00 -17.18
N GLY A 68 -18.35 -12.95 -17.16
CA GLY A 68 -18.28 -13.42 -17.01
C GLY A 68 -18.35 -14.10 -17.31
N ALA A 69 -18.22 -14.08 -17.56
CA ALA A 69 -18.12 -14.28 -17.71
C ALA A 69 -17.99 -14.10 -17.64
#